data_91dbffaee46fca981d56a4db2b335bef
#
_entry.id   91dbffaee46fca981d56a4db2b335bef
#
_cell.length_a   1.000
_cell.length_b   1.000
_cell.length_c   1.000
_cell.angle_alpha   90.00
_cell.angle_beta   90.00
_cell.angle_gamma   90.00
#
_symmetry.space_group_name_H-M   'P 1'
#
loop_
_entity.id
_entity.type
_entity.pdbx_description
1 polymer ?
#
loop_
_entity_poly.entity_id
_entity_poly.type
_entity_poly.pdbx_seq_one_letter_code
_entity_poly.pdbx_strand_id
1 'polypeptide(L)'
;MEKKALYEGKAKLMYETENPDELLVYYKDDATDGNGAKKGTILEKGIMNNKISAFFFDLLAKNGIEHHYVSMPSDREMIVKKLDIIPLEVVVRNVAAGSLAKRLGLEEGTKMSQPIVELYYKCDELNDPMINHFHIKAMNFATQEEINEIEAAGLKVKEIMTKYLGTKYIELIDFKLEFGKFKGKIILGDEISPDNCRFWDSETHEKLDKDRFRRDMGNVEDAYKEILHRLTGEVR
;
A
#
# COMPACT_ATOMS: atom_id res chain seq x y z
N MET A 1 -7.23 10.88 -29.36
CA MET A 1 -8.37 11.07 -28.43
C MET A 1 -7.80 10.95 -27.02
N GLU A 2 -8.02 11.95 -26.15
CA GLU A 2 -7.70 11.80 -24.73
C GLU A 2 -8.57 10.68 -24.16
N LYS A 3 -7.93 9.67 -23.58
CA LYS A 3 -8.65 8.60 -22.87
C LYS A 3 -9.28 9.23 -21.63
N LYS A 4 -10.59 9.20 -21.52
CA LYS A 4 -11.30 9.67 -20.33
C LYS A 4 -11.04 8.66 -19.20
N ALA A 5 -10.58 9.15 -18.06
CA ALA A 5 -10.40 8.31 -16.88
C ALA A 5 -11.75 7.77 -16.39
N LEU A 6 -11.80 6.47 -16.09
CA LEU A 6 -12.93 5.82 -15.43
C LEU A 6 -13.08 6.32 -13.98
N TYR A 7 -11.94 6.48 -13.31
CA TYR A 7 -11.85 6.94 -11.93
C TYR A 7 -10.56 7.74 -11.73
N GLU A 8 -10.64 8.80 -10.94
CA GLU A 8 -9.48 9.58 -10.48
C GLU A 8 -9.41 9.54 -8.95
N GLY A 9 -8.34 8.94 -8.44
CA GLY A 9 -7.99 8.92 -7.03
C GLY A 9 -6.95 10.00 -6.68
N LYS A 10 -6.55 10.04 -5.41
CA LYS A 10 -5.57 10.99 -4.87
C LYS A 10 -4.20 10.88 -5.57
N ALA A 11 -3.76 9.67 -5.90
CA ALA A 11 -2.43 9.40 -6.46
C ALA A 11 -2.47 8.66 -7.80
N LYS A 12 -3.63 8.23 -8.28
CA LYS A 12 -3.78 7.37 -9.46
C LYS A 12 -4.96 7.79 -10.33
N LEU A 13 -4.83 7.53 -11.65
CA LEU A 13 -5.93 7.56 -12.62
C LEU A 13 -6.14 6.13 -13.11
N MET A 14 -7.38 5.73 -13.30
CA MET A 14 -7.73 4.41 -13.81
C MET A 14 -8.47 4.53 -15.13
N TYR A 15 -8.10 3.73 -16.11
CA TYR A 15 -8.68 3.71 -17.43
C TYR A 15 -9.13 2.30 -17.80
N GLU A 16 -10.16 2.20 -18.63
CA GLU A 16 -10.54 0.94 -19.26
C GLU A 16 -9.49 0.51 -20.29
N THR A 17 -9.32 -0.80 -20.45
CA THR A 17 -8.52 -1.42 -21.50
C THR A 17 -9.43 -2.10 -22.53
N GLU A 18 -8.86 -2.70 -23.56
CA GLU A 18 -9.62 -3.55 -24.51
C GLU A 18 -10.09 -4.85 -23.85
N ASN A 19 -9.42 -5.29 -22.80
CA ASN A 19 -9.83 -6.43 -21.98
C ASN A 19 -10.76 -5.96 -20.85
N PRO A 20 -12.05 -6.36 -20.82
CA PRO A 20 -13.00 -5.93 -19.79
C PRO A 20 -12.64 -6.40 -18.38
N ASP A 21 -11.77 -7.41 -18.25
CA ASP A 21 -11.28 -7.93 -16.98
C ASP A 21 -10.04 -7.16 -16.44
N GLU A 22 -9.58 -6.13 -17.18
CA GLU A 22 -8.36 -5.39 -16.85
C GLU A 22 -8.57 -3.88 -16.85
N LEU A 23 -7.75 -3.19 -16.05
CA LEU A 23 -7.67 -1.73 -16.01
C LEU A 23 -6.22 -1.29 -16.22
N LEU A 24 -6.06 -0.12 -16.82
CA LEU A 24 -4.80 0.61 -16.86
C LEU A 24 -4.77 1.59 -15.70
N VAL A 25 -3.79 1.50 -14.83
CA VAL A 25 -3.53 2.43 -13.72
C VAL A 25 -2.37 3.34 -14.11
N TYR A 26 -2.59 4.65 -14.07
CA TYR A 26 -1.56 5.66 -14.23
C TYR A 26 -1.21 6.26 -12.86
N TYR A 27 0.06 6.24 -12.49
CA TYR A 27 0.57 6.75 -11.23
C TYR A 27 0.96 8.22 -11.34
N LYS A 28 0.31 9.08 -10.53
CA LYS A 28 0.57 10.53 -10.45
C LYS A 28 1.71 10.85 -9.48
N ASP A 29 2.27 12.05 -9.62
CA ASP A 29 3.25 12.58 -8.67
C ASP A 29 2.58 13.33 -7.50
N ASP A 30 1.24 13.42 -7.51
CA ASP A 30 0.46 14.05 -6.44
C ASP A 30 0.68 13.32 -5.11
N ALA A 31 0.95 14.07 -4.06
CA ALA A 31 1.04 13.60 -2.69
C ALA A 31 0.02 14.33 -1.82
N THR A 32 -0.71 13.55 -1.00
CA THR A 32 -1.70 14.09 -0.07
C THR A 32 -1.53 13.46 1.31
N ASP A 33 -1.88 14.21 2.36
CA ASP A 33 -2.00 13.73 3.72
C ASP A 33 -3.24 14.32 4.40
N GLY A 34 -3.70 13.68 5.49
CA GLY A 34 -4.86 14.14 6.25
C GLY A 34 -6.11 14.27 5.39
N ASN A 35 -6.44 13.28 4.58
CA ASN A 35 -7.56 13.27 3.65
C ASN A 35 -7.57 14.47 2.68
N GLY A 36 -6.39 14.84 2.20
CA GLY A 36 -6.21 15.96 1.25
C GLY A 36 -6.07 17.34 1.90
N ALA A 37 -6.00 17.43 3.23
CA ALA A 37 -5.72 18.70 3.93
C ALA A 37 -4.32 19.23 3.59
N LYS A 38 -3.33 18.35 3.44
CA LYS A 38 -2.01 18.67 2.90
C LYS A 38 -1.90 18.12 1.49
N LYS A 39 -1.48 18.96 0.55
CA LYS A 39 -1.27 18.60 -0.86
C LYS A 39 0.09 19.06 -1.32
N GLY A 40 0.71 18.32 -2.21
CA GLY A 40 1.98 18.65 -2.84
C GLY A 40 2.30 17.71 -3.99
N THR A 41 3.46 17.90 -4.57
CA THR A 41 4.00 17.04 -5.63
C THR A 41 5.35 16.53 -5.16
N ILE A 42 5.60 15.25 -5.34
CA ILE A 42 6.89 14.60 -5.14
C ILE A 42 7.36 14.16 -6.53
N LEU A 43 8.44 14.75 -7.00
CA LEU A 43 8.93 14.53 -8.36
C LEU A 43 9.23 13.04 -8.59
N GLU A 44 8.73 12.50 -9.72
CA GLU A 44 8.88 11.09 -10.11
C GLU A 44 8.28 10.06 -9.14
N LYS A 45 7.48 10.51 -8.14
CA LYS A 45 6.83 9.60 -7.19
C LYS A 45 6.02 8.50 -7.89
N GLY A 46 5.28 8.86 -8.92
CA GLY A 46 4.47 7.91 -9.69
C GLY A 46 5.32 6.82 -10.34
N ILE A 47 6.48 7.17 -10.89
CA ILE A 47 7.44 6.20 -11.46
C ILE A 47 7.95 5.27 -10.38
N MET A 48 8.41 5.83 -9.26
CA MET A 48 8.97 5.05 -8.15
C MET A 48 7.93 4.12 -7.55
N ASN A 49 6.73 4.61 -7.26
CA ASN A 49 5.65 3.81 -6.70
C ASN A 49 5.21 2.68 -7.62
N ASN A 50 5.12 2.92 -8.95
CA ASN A 50 4.79 1.90 -9.92
C ASN A 50 5.83 0.77 -9.93
N LYS A 51 7.12 1.13 -10.05
CA LYS A 51 8.22 0.15 -10.06
C LYS A 51 8.34 -0.62 -8.75
N ILE A 52 8.23 0.05 -7.60
CA ILE A 52 8.26 -0.59 -6.27
C ILE A 52 7.08 -1.55 -6.11
N SER A 53 5.87 -1.14 -6.53
CA SER A 53 4.68 -2.00 -6.45
C SER A 53 4.84 -3.23 -7.34
N ALA A 54 5.29 -3.07 -8.59
CA ALA A 54 5.54 -4.19 -9.49
C ALA A 54 6.55 -5.18 -8.90
N PHE A 55 7.64 -4.67 -8.33
CA PHE A 55 8.64 -5.49 -7.64
C PHE A 55 8.03 -6.31 -6.50
N PHE A 56 7.22 -5.68 -5.62
CA PHE A 56 6.58 -6.40 -4.53
C PHE A 56 5.55 -7.41 -5.02
N PHE A 57 4.76 -7.10 -6.03
CA PHE A 57 3.82 -8.07 -6.61
C PHE A 57 4.56 -9.29 -7.15
N ASP A 58 5.67 -9.10 -7.86
CA ASP A 58 6.50 -10.22 -8.35
C ASP A 58 7.10 -11.05 -7.20
N LEU A 59 7.55 -10.39 -6.12
CA LEU A 59 8.05 -11.07 -4.92
C LEU A 59 6.94 -11.90 -4.26
N LEU A 60 5.75 -11.33 -4.12
CA LEU A 60 4.60 -11.97 -3.50
C LEU A 60 4.07 -13.14 -4.32
N ALA A 61 4.01 -13.00 -5.66
CA ALA A 61 3.63 -14.09 -6.57
C ALA A 61 4.54 -15.31 -6.44
N LYS A 62 5.87 -15.08 -6.36
CA LYS A 62 6.86 -16.15 -6.13
C LYS A 62 6.68 -16.88 -4.80
N ASN A 63 5.97 -16.26 -3.86
CA ASN A 63 5.65 -16.82 -2.54
C ASN A 63 4.17 -17.25 -2.40
N GLY A 64 3.43 -17.33 -3.51
CA GLY A 64 2.08 -17.89 -3.56
C GLY A 64 0.97 -16.92 -3.14
N ILE A 65 1.21 -15.61 -3.13
CA ILE A 65 0.17 -14.59 -2.92
C ILE A 65 -0.41 -14.19 -4.27
N GLU A 66 -1.70 -14.45 -4.48
CA GLU A 66 -2.43 -13.99 -5.66
C GLU A 66 -2.70 -12.49 -5.57
N HIS A 67 -2.53 -11.76 -6.68
CA HIS A 67 -2.70 -10.32 -6.75
C HIS A 67 -3.23 -9.85 -8.12
N HIS A 68 -3.55 -8.58 -8.21
CA HIS A 68 -4.14 -7.97 -9.39
C HIS A 68 -3.13 -7.55 -10.47
N TYR A 69 -1.86 -7.38 -10.15
CA TYR A 69 -0.84 -6.95 -11.10
C TYR A 69 -0.70 -7.93 -12.27
N VAL A 70 -0.67 -7.39 -13.50
CA VAL A 70 -0.51 -8.16 -14.74
C VAL A 70 0.81 -7.80 -15.42
N SER A 71 1.03 -6.49 -15.69
CA SER A 71 2.24 -6.01 -16.37
C SER A 71 2.43 -4.51 -16.15
N MET A 72 3.63 -4.03 -16.51
CA MET A 72 4.01 -2.62 -16.43
C MET A 72 4.38 -2.13 -17.84
N PRO A 73 3.40 -1.59 -18.62
CA PRO A 73 3.64 -1.17 -20.00
C PRO A 73 4.51 0.09 -20.13
N SER A 74 4.58 0.92 -19.09
CA SER A 74 5.49 2.06 -19.01
C SER A 74 5.92 2.31 -17.55
N ASP A 75 6.89 3.20 -17.33
CA ASP A 75 7.36 3.55 -15.99
C ASP A 75 6.25 4.09 -15.07
N ARG A 76 5.18 4.67 -15.65
CA ARG A 76 4.06 5.25 -14.89
C ARG A 76 2.76 4.47 -14.98
N GLU A 77 2.73 3.39 -15.75
CA GLU A 77 1.50 2.67 -16.03
C GLU A 77 1.62 1.21 -15.63
N MET A 78 0.53 0.69 -15.10
CA MET A 78 0.39 -0.70 -14.69
C MET A 78 -0.92 -1.26 -15.21
N ILE A 79 -0.89 -2.43 -15.84
CA ILE A 79 -2.10 -3.22 -16.12
C ILE A 79 -2.41 -4.06 -14.89
N VAL A 80 -3.65 -3.99 -14.46
CA VAL A 80 -4.14 -4.75 -13.30
C VAL A 80 -5.46 -5.45 -13.64
N LYS A 81 -5.75 -6.55 -12.97
CA LYS A 81 -7.08 -7.18 -13.00
C LYS A 81 -8.10 -6.22 -12.39
N LYS A 82 -9.28 -6.13 -13.00
CA LYS A 82 -10.40 -5.33 -12.47
C LYS A 82 -11.06 -6.08 -11.32
N LEU A 83 -10.88 -5.57 -10.11
CA LEU A 83 -11.40 -6.16 -8.90
C LEU A 83 -12.74 -5.55 -8.50
N ASP A 84 -13.61 -6.40 -7.92
CA ASP A 84 -14.70 -5.94 -7.06
C ASP A 84 -14.13 -5.72 -5.65
N ILE A 85 -13.84 -4.46 -5.33
CA ILE A 85 -13.08 -4.08 -4.13
C ILE A 85 -13.92 -4.36 -2.88
N ILE A 86 -13.33 -5.09 -1.92
CA ILE A 86 -13.85 -5.17 -0.57
C ILE A 86 -13.55 -3.83 0.11
N PRO A 87 -14.57 -3.12 0.64
CA PRO A 87 -14.40 -1.74 1.12
C PRO A 87 -13.67 -1.67 2.48
N LEU A 88 -12.55 -2.40 2.58
CA LEU A 88 -11.73 -2.50 3.77
C LEU A 88 -10.26 -2.18 3.44
N GLU A 89 -9.63 -1.40 4.30
CA GLU A 89 -8.18 -1.30 4.38
C GLU A 89 -7.69 -2.22 5.49
N VAL A 90 -6.69 -3.04 5.18
CA VAL A 90 -6.05 -3.97 6.12
C VAL A 90 -4.67 -3.40 6.47
N VAL A 91 -4.48 -2.97 7.70
CA VAL A 91 -3.21 -2.39 8.16
C VAL A 91 -2.52 -3.37 9.08
N VAL A 92 -1.30 -3.77 8.72
CA VAL A 92 -0.47 -4.66 9.54
C VAL A 92 0.69 -3.86 10.14
N ARG A 93 0.84 -3.94 11.47
CA ARG A 93 1.83 -3.14 12.20
C ARG A 93 2.79 -4.00 13.00
N ASN A 94 4.07 -3.81 12.75
CA ASN A 94 5.18 -4.48 13.47
C ASN A 94 5.76 -3.60 14.56
N VAL A 95 5.70 -2.27 14.35
CA VAL A 95 6.32 -1.26 15.22
C VAL A 95 5.32 -0.13 15.41
N ALA A 96 5.26 0.45 16.61
CA ALA A 96 4.41 1.58 16.89
C ALA A 96 4.89 2.82 16.14
N ALA A 97 4.04 3.32 15.23
CA ALA A 97 4.27 4.56 14.48
C ALA A 97 2.94 5.23 14.13
N GLY A 98 2.99 6.49 13.75
CA GLY A 98 1.84 7.25 13.27
C GLY A 98 0.61 7.17 14.19
N SER A 99 -0.54 6.76 13.63
CA SER A 99 -1.81 6.72 14.37
C SER A 99 -1.82 5.68 15.50
N LEU A 100 -1.12 4.55 15.37
CA LEU A 100 -1.04 3.55 16.44
C LEU A 100 -0.34 4.10 17.68
N ALA A 101 0.83 4.71 17.48
CA ALA A 101 1.59 5.31 18.59
C ALA A 101 0.75 6.38 19.32
N LYS A 102 0.12 7.28 18.56
CA LYS A 102 -0.73 8.33 19.12
C LYS A 102 -1.94 7.77 19.87
N ARG A 103 -2.64 6.81 19.30
CA ARG A 103 -3.90 6.27 19.83
C ARG A 103 -3.71 5.46 21.10
N LEU A 104 -2.60 4.71 21.20
CA LEU A 104 -2.30 3.88 22.36
C LEU A 104 -1.30 4.52 23.34
N GLY A 105 -0.83 5.75 23.07
CA GLY A 105 0.15 6.44 23.92
C GLY A 105 1.51 5.72 23.97
N LEU A 106 1.90 5.04 22.89
CA LEU A 106 3.17 4.33 22.78
C LEU A 106 4.25 5.27 22.24
N GLU A 107 5.48 5.05 22.70
CA GLU A 107 6.65 5.69 22.08
C GLU A 107 6.82 5.18 20.63
N GLU A 108 7.06 6.11 19.69
CA GLU A 108 7.33 5.73 18.29
C GLU A 108 8.61 4.90 18.21
N GLY A 109 8.56 3.80 17.46
CA GLY A 109 9.67 2.85 17.38
C GLY A 109 9.54 1.66 18.35
N THR A 110 8.54 1.65 19.25
CA THR A 110 8.29 0.50 20.11
C THR A 110 7.90 -0.73 19.28
N LYS A 111 8.70 -1.79 19.37
CA LYS A 111 8.41 -3.06 18.67
C LYS A 111 7.27 -3.81 19.35
N MET A 112 6.32 -4.26 18.55
CA MET A 112 5.23 -5.08 19.05
C MET A 112 5.71 -6.51 19.28
N SER A 113 5.24 -7.17 20.36
CA SER A 113 5.56 -8.57 20.65
C SER A 113 5.01 -9.53 19.59
N GLN A 114 3.95 -9.11 18.91
CA GLN A 114 3.36 -9.77 17.76
C GLN A 114 2.75 -8.69 16.82
N PRO A 115 2.59 -8.97 15.52
CA PRO A 115 2.00 -8.00 14.62
C PRO A 115 0.55 -7.70 15.01
N ILE A 116 0.15 -6.44 14.87
CA ILE A 116 -1.22 -5.99 15.04
C ILE A 116 -1.86 -5.91 13.66
N VAL A 117 -3.06 -6.48 13.50
CA VAL A 117 -3.89 -6.31 12.30
C VAL A 117 -5.06 -5.40 12.66
N GLU A 118 -5.23 -4.33 11.91
CA GLU A 118 -6.31 -3.36 12.06
C GLU A 118 -7.12 -3.29 10.76
N LEU A 119 -8.43 -3.14 10.89
CA LEU A 119 -9.35 -3.00 9.77
C LEU A 119 -9.97 -1.61 9.77
N TYR A 120 -10.00 -0.96 8.61
CA TYR A 120 -10.58 0.35 8.42
C TYR A 120 -11.62 0.28 7.29
N TYR A 121 -12.73 0.99 7.47
CA TYR A 121 -13.69 1.17 6.39
C TYR A 121 -13.15 2.17 5.38
N LYS A 122 -12.94 1.70 4.15
CA LYS A 122 -12.46 2.51 3.04
C LYS A 122 -13.53 3.50 2.60
N CYS A 123 -13.52 4.68 3.21
CA CYS A 123 -14.47 5.76 2.94
C CYS A 123 -13.79 7.11 3.23
N ASP A 124 -13.27 7.75 2.20
CA ASP A 124 -12.57 9.04 2.28
C ASP A 124 -13.40 10.12 2.99
N GLU A 125 -14.72 10.14 2.77
CA GLU A 125 -15.62 11.11 3.38
C GLU A 125 -15.70 10.99 4.90
N LEU A 126 -15.48 9.78 5.41
CA LEU A 126 -15.47 9.47 6.84
C LEU A 126 -14.05 9.42 7.44
N ASN A 127 -13.01 9.75 6.66
CA ASN A 127 -11.59 9.62 7.05
C ASN A 127 -11.19 8.18 7.42
N ASP A 128 -11.68 7.21 6.66
CA ASP A 128 -11.34 5.79 6.78
C ASP A 128 -11.37 5.31 8.25
N PRO A 129 -12.55 5.28 8.90
CA PRO A 129 -12.64 4.97 10.33
C PRO A 129 -12.25 3.52 10.63
N MET A 130 -11.55 3.31 11.76
CA MET A 130 -11.27 1.96 12.23
C MET A 130 -12.57 1.27 12.63
N ILE A 131 -12.74 0.03 12.18
CA ILE A 131 -13.91 -0.82 12.46
C ILE A 131 -13.45 -2.22 12.87
N ASN A 132 -14.36 -3.00 13.41
CA ASN A 132 -14.09 -4.39 13.79
C ASN A 132 -15.03 -5.35 13.04
N HIS A 133 -14.84 -6.65 13.26
CA HIS A 133 -15.60 -7.70 12.59
C HIS A 133 -17.12 -7.58 12.76
N PHE A 134 -17.60 -7.04 13.91
CA PHE A 134 -19.04 -6.84 14.12
C PHE A 134 -19.61 -5.77 13.19
N HIS A 135 -18.89 -4.64 13.02
CA HIS A 135 -19.28 -3.60 12.07
C HIS A 135 -19.28 -4.15 10.63
N ILE A 136 -18.21 -4.84 10.24
CA ILE A 136 -18.05 -5.36 8.88
C ILE A 136 -19.21 -6.30 8.51
N LYS A 137 -19.56 -7.21 9.41
CA LYS A 137 -20.67 -8.16 9.21
C LYS A 137 -22.03 -7.45 9.21
N ALA A 138 -22.26 -6.53 10.15
CA ALA A 138 -23.53 -5.81 10.24
C ALA A 138 -23.81 -4.93 9.02
N MET A 139 -22.74 -4.41 8.37
CA MET A 139 -22.80 -3.61 7.16
C MET A 139 -22.73 -4.45 5.87
N ASN A 140 -22.58 -5.77 5.98
CA ASN A 140 -22.43 -6.70 4.85
C ASN A 140 -21.26 -6.36 3.92
N PHE A 141 -20.16 -5.84 4.45
CA PHE A 141 -18.95 -5.55 3.65
C PHE A 141 -18.18 -6.82 3.31
N ALA A 142 -18.11 -7.78 4.23
CA ALA A 142 -17.49 -9.08 4.05
C ALA A 142 -18.07 -10.10 5.03
N THR A 143 -17.98 -11.40 4.66
CA THR A 143 -18.32 -12.52 5.55
C THR A 143 -17.18 -12.74 6.57
N GLN A 144 -17.42 -13.57 7.59
CA GLN A 144 -16.36 -13.91 8.56
C GLN A 144 -15.22 -14.69 7.91
N GLU A 145 -15.54 -15.54 6.94
CA GLU A 145 -14.56 -16.31 6.17
C GLU A 145 -13.66 -15.39 5.35
N GLU A 146 -14.26 -14.41 4.67
CA GLU A 146 -13.54 -13.39 3.90
C GLU A 146 -12.65 -12.51 4.81
N ILE A 147 -13.14 -12.10 5.99
CA ILE A 147 -12.33 -11.36 6.97
C ILE A 147 -11.12 -12.20 7.39
N ASN A 148 -11.34 -13.47 7.74
CA ASN A 148 -10.25 -14.37 8.15
C ASN A 148 -9.22 -14.55 7.02
N GLU A 149 -9.68 -14.64 5.77
CA GLU A 149 -8.81 -14.80 4.59
C GLU A 149 -7.94 -13.57 4.36
N ILE A 150 -8.50 -12.36 4.40
CA ILE A 150 -7.73 -11.12 4.19
C ILE A 150 -6.75 -10.83 5.34
N GLU A 151 -7.11 -11.14 6.60
CA GLU A 151 -6.21 -11.00 7.74
C GLU A 151 -5.04 -11.99 7.65
N ALA A 152 -5.32 -13.25 7.32
CA ALA A 152 -4.29 -14.26 7.11
C ALA A 152 -3.35 -13.90 5.94
N ALA A 153 -3.92 -13.39 4.83
CA ALA A 153 -3.14 -12.90 3.71
C ALA A 153 -2.25 -11.72 4.11
N GLY A 154 -2.78 -10.76 4.87
CA GLY A 154 -2.01 -9.62 5.38
C GLY A 154 -0.82 -10.05 6.25
N LEU A 155 -1.00 -11.00 7.14
CA LEU A 155 0.07 -11.57 7.97
C LEU A 155 1.10 -12.33 7.12
N LYS A 156 0.66 -13.03 6.08
CA LYS A 156 1.58 -13.73 5.17
C LYS A 156 2.41 -12.75 4.33
N VAL A 157 1.78 -11.70 3.82
CA VAL A 157 2.48 -10.59 3.13
C VAL A 157 3.53 -9.97 4.06
N LYS A 158 3.16 -9.68 5.31
CA LYS A 158 4.10 -9.18 6.34
C LYS A 158 5.33 -10.08 6.48
N GLU A 159 5.13 -11.38 6.62
CA GLU A 159 6.23 -12.35 6.77
C GLU A 159 7.20 -12.30 5.59
N ILE A 160 6.67 -12.34 4.36
CA ILE A 160 7.44 -12.31 3.11
C ILE A 160 8.21 -11.00 2.99
N MET A 161 7.53 -9.87 3.16
CA MET A 161 8.13 -8.54 3.02
C MET A 161 9.19 -8.29 4.10
N THR A 162 8.92 -8.58 5.37
CA THR A 162 9.88 -8.39 6.46
C THR A 162 11.14 -9.20 6.22
N LYS A 163 11.01 -10.45 5.78
CA LYS A 163 12.17 -11.31 5.47
C LYS A 163 13.02 -10.73 4.34
N TYR A 164 12.38 -10.29 3.25
CA TYR A 164 13.10 -9.74 2.10
C TYR A 164 13.75 -8.40 2.45
N LEU A 165 13.00 -7.47 3.04
CA LEU A 165 13.45 -6.12 3.38
C LEU A 165 14.60 -6.14 4.37
N GLY A 166 14.63 -7.10 5.31
CA GLY A 166 15.75 -7.31 6.23
C GLY A 166 17.07 -7.58 5.51
N THR A 167 17.05 -8.26 4.33
CA THR A 167 18.25 -8.46 3.50
C THR A 167 18.73 -7.19 2.81
N LYS A 168 17.93 -6.13 2.84
CA LYS A 168 18.17 -4.83 2.21
C LYS A 168 18.42 -3.71 3.21
N TYR A 169 18.60 -4.04 4.48
CA TYR A 169 18.74 -3.08 5.58
C TYR A 169 17.56 -2.13 5.69
N ILE A 170 16.34 -2.65 5.45
CA ILE A 170 15.08 -1.92 5.58
C ILE A 170 14.24 -2.63 6.63
N GLU A 171 13.77 -1.88 7.63
CA GLU A 171 12.77 -2.33 8.61
C GLU A 171 11.37 -1.97 8.13
N LEU A 172 10.49 -2.98 8.03
CA LEU A 172 9.07 -2.78 7.72
C LEU A 172 8.32 -2.45 9.01
N ILE A 173 7.92 -1.21 9.15
CA ILE A 173 7.24 -0.68 10.34
C ILE A 173 5.76 -1.06 10.35
N ASP A 174 5.06 -0.63 9.32
CA ASP A 174 3.67 -0.98 9.04
C ASP A 174 3.35 -0.81 7.55
N PHE A 175 2.22 -1.33 7.14
CA PHE A 175 1.74 -1.17 5.77
C PHE A 175 0.23 -1.39 5.70
N LYS A 176 -0.39 -0.79 4.68
CA LYS A 176 -1.79 -0.92 4.31
C LYS A 176 -1.92 -1.78 3.06
N LEU A 177 -2.88 -2.69 3.07
CA LEU A 177 -3.29 -3.50 1.92
C LEU A 177 -4.77 -3.30 1.64
N GLU A 178 -5.14 -3.48 0.38
CA GLU A 178 -6.52 -3.56 -0.06
C GLU A 178 -6.74 -4.88 -0.82
N PHE A 179 -7.92 -5.44 -0.70
CA PHE A 179 -8.30 -6.70 -1.33
C PHE A 179 -9.58 -6.53 -2.14
N GLY A 180 -9.73 -7.36 -3.15
CA GLY A 180 -10.96 -7.41 -3.93
C GLY A 180 -11.19 -8.80 -4.52
N LYS A 181 -12.38 -9.00 -5.06
CA LYS A 181 -12.79 -10.26 -5.68
C LYS A 181 -12.51 -10.22 -7.18
N PHE A 182 -11.88 -11.26 -7.68
CA PHE A 182 -11.69 -11.51 -9.10
C PHE A 182 -12.10 -12.93 -9.42
N LYS A 183 -13.17 -13.07 -10.24
CA LYS A 183 -13.73 -14.40 -10.61
C LYS A 183 -13.97 -15.31 -9.41
N GLY A 184 -14.51 -14.74 -8.33
CA GLY A 184 -14.89 -15.46 -7.12
C GLY A 184 -13.76 -15.72 -6.11
N LYS A 185 -12.52 -15.28 -6.40
CA LYS A 185 -11.39 -15.37 -5.48
C LYS A 185 -11.05 -14.00 -4.90
N ILE A 186 -10.68 -13.96 -3.62
CA ILE A 186 -10.09 -12.77 -3.00
C ILE A 186 -8.62 -12.71 -3.37
N ILE A 187 -8.19 -11.58 -3.93
CA ILE A 187 -6.79 -11.34 -4.28
C ILE A 187 -6.37 -9.94 -3.83
N LEU A 188 -5.06 -9.77 -3.66
CA LEU A 188 -4.46 -8.50 -3.27
C LEU A 188 -4.55 -7.48 -4.41
N GLY A 189 -4.95 -6.26 -4.08
CA GLY A 189 -5.07 -5.12 -4.97
C GLY A 189 -4.23 -3.92 -4.56
N ASP A 190 -4.61 -2.75 -5.05
CA ASP A 190 -4.01 -1.44 -4.80
C ASP A 190 -2.51 -1.37 -5.15
N GLU A 191 -1.66 -0.91 -4.26
CA GLU A 191 -0.21 -0.78 -4.42
C GLU A 191 0.51 -1.24 -3.15
N ILE A 192 1.81 -1.49 -3.29
CA ILE A 192 2.75 -1.65 -2.18
C ILE A 192 3.92 -0.72 -2.45
N SER A 193 3.93 0.42 -1.78
CA SER A 193 4.87 1.51 -2.07
C SER A 193 5.14 2.34 -0.80
N PRO A 194 6.08 3.30 -0.82
CA PRO A 194 6.29 4.22 0.28
C PRO A 194 5.08 5.10 0.62
N ASP A 195 4.03 5.14 -0.24
CA ASP A 195 2.79 5.87 0.04
C ASP A 195 1.91 5.16 1.08
N ASN A 196 1.93 3.82 1.09
CA ASN A 196 1.11 2.99 1.99
C ASN A 196 1.89 2.05 2.90
N CYS A 197 3.24 2.10 2.84
CA CYS A 197 4.15 1.39 3.74
C CYS A 197 5.04 2.38 4.47
N ARG A 198 5.38 2.08 5.73
CA ARG A 198 6.47 2.75 6.43
C ARG A 198 7.71 1.87 6.38
N PHE A 199 8.74 2.41 5.75
CA PHE A 199 10.06 1.82 5.63
C PHE A 199 11.08 2.67 6.38
N TRP A 200 11.79 2.06 7.32
CA TRP A 200 12.88 2.72 8.00
C TRP A 200 14.19 2.03 7.67
N ASP A 201 15.25 2.80 7.59
CA ASP A 201 16.60 2.23 7.58
C ASP A 201 16.85 1.46 8.89
N SER A 202 17.29 0.21 8.80
CA SER A 202 17.38 -0.68 9.97
C SER A 202 18.52 -0.32 10.91
N GLU A 203 19.49 0.50 10.48
CA GLU A 203 20.64 0.92 11.28
C GLU A 203 20.46 2.31 11.84
N THR A 204 20.02 3.26 10.99
CA THR A 204 19.91 4.67 11.36
C THR A 204 18.51 5.07 11.83
N HIS A 205 17.49 4.23 11.58
CA HIS A 205 16.07 4.50 11.80
C HIS A 205 15.54 5.70 10.99
N GLU A 206 16.25 6.09 9.95
CA GLU A 206 15.84 7.13 9.04
C GLU A 206 14.58 6.68 8.27
N LYS A 207 13.61 7.59 8.14
CA LYS A 207 12.36 7.32 7.43
C LYS A 207 12.59 7.37 5.92
N LEU A 208 12.24 6.29 5.22
CA LEU A 208 12.41 6.13 3.77
C LEU A 208 11.06 6.06 3.05
N ASP A 209 10.07 6.77 3.57
CA ASP A 209 8.68 6.69 3.14
C ASP A 209 7.98 8.07 3.18
N LYS A 210 6.66 8.05 2.95
CA LYS A 210 5.81 9.25 2.90
C LYS A 210 5.75 10.05 4.20
N ASP A 211 6.21 9.51 5.33
CA ASP A 211 6.26 10.27 6.58
C ASP A 211 7.20 11.48 6.47
N ARG A 212 8.19 11.46 5.56
CA ARG A 212 9.01 12.65 5.27
C ARG A 212 8.17 13.79 4.71
N PHE A 213 7.22 13.49 3.82
CA PHE A 213 6.26 14.48 3.32
C PHE A 213 5.25 14.89 4.40
N ARG A 214 4.68 13.93 5.14
CA ARG A 214 3.70 14.20 6.19
C ARG A 214 4.23 15.14 7.27
N ARG A 215 5.51 15.03 7.61
CA ARG A 215 6.17 15.71 8.73
C ARG A 215 7.13 16.84 8.30
N ASP A 216 7.13 17.23 7.03
CA ASP A 216 8.02 18.27 6.49
C ASP A 216 9.52 18.03 6.76
N MET A 217 9.97 16.76 6.65
CA MET A 217 11.34 16.37 6.96
C MET A 217 12.34 16.66 5.81
N GLY A 218 11.84 17.03 4.62
CA GLY A 218 12.66 17.21 3.42
C GLY A 218 13.16 15.90 2.81
N ASN A 219 13.86 16.00 1.68
CA ASN A 219 14.49 14.89 0.95
C ASN A 219 13.52 13.71 0.69
N VAL A 220 12.28 14.02 0.32
CA VAL A 220 11.24 12.99 0.12
C VAL A 220 11.55 12.16 -1.11
N GLU A 221 11.94 12.81 -2.23
CA GLU A 221 12.32 12.16 -3.48
C GLU A 221 13.50 11.20 -3.28
N ASP A 222 14.51 11.64 -2.54
CA ASP A 222 15.70 10.81 -2.28
C ASP A 222 15.35 9.56 -1.45
N ALA A 223 14.42 9.66 -0.51
CA ALA A 223 13.95 8.52 0.27
C ALA A 223 13.26 7.47 -0.62
N TYR A 224 12.41 7.90 -1.57
CA TYR A 224 11.76 6.98 -2.51
C TYR A 224 12.77 6.35 -3.49
N LYS A 225 13.73 7.13 -3.99
CA LYS A 225 14.83 6.63 -4.82
C LYS A 225 15.67 5.61 -4.08
N GLU A 226 15.96 5.85 -2.80
CA GLU A 226 16.70 4.91 -1.95
C GLU A 226 15.99 3.57 -1.82
N ILE A 227 14.68 3.58 -1.56
CA ILE A 227 13.89 2.34 -1.51
C ILE A 227 13.96 1.62 -2.85
N LEU A 228 13.69 2.30 -3.96
CA LEU A 228 13.74 1.69 -5.30
C LEU A 228 15.12 1.08 -5.57
N HIS A 229 16.19 1.83 -5.30
CA HIS A 229 17.57 1.37 -5.47
C HIS A 229 17.87 0.12 -4.64
N ARG A 230 17.53 0.12 -3.35
CA ARG A 230 17.78 -1.06 -2.49
C ARG A 230 17.01 -2.30 -2.91
N LEU A 231 15.79 -2.13 -3.43
CA LEU A 231 14.96 -3.24 -3.88
C LEU A 231 15.43 -3.80 -5.22
N THR A 232 15.68 -2.96 -6.21
CA THR A 232 15.90 -3.36 -7.61
C THR A 232 17.36 -3.35 -8.04
N GLY A 233 18.21 -2.59 -7.39
CA GLY A 233 19.58 -2.32 -7.83
C GLY A 233 19.66 -1.28 -8.95
N GLU A 234 18.56 -0.63 -9.34
CA GLU A 234 18.59 0.48 -10.30
C GLU A 234 19.48 1.62 -9.80
N VAL A 235 20.22 2.25 -10.71
CA VAL A 235 21.12 3.35 -10.38
C VAL A 235 20.31 4.58 -9.92
N ARG A 236 20.81 5.27 -8.90
CA ARG A 236 20.23 6.51 -8.38
C ARG A 236 20.21 7.64 -9.40
#